data_3c813d863c434aaa36c3518f75074910
#
_entry.id   3c813d863c434aaa36c3518f75074910
#
_cell.length_a   1.000
_cell.length_b   1.000
_cell.length_c   1.000
_cell.angle_alpha   90.00
_cell.angle_beta   90.00
_cell.angle_gamma   90.00
#
_symmetry.space_group_name_H-M   'P 1'
#
loop_
_entity.id
_entity.type
_entity.pdbx_description
1 polymer ?
#
loop_
_entity_poly.entity_id
_entity_poly.type
_entity_poly.pdbx_seq_one_letter_code
_entity_poly.pdbx_strand_id
1 'polypeptide(L)'
;EKSIENLLDKNVDLGDYIGLRFLGITLGNSKINDKKNIDSEIKAKNVYVGIMPFRSFLKQKWIVKISPNQAAINIDRDFFKRDESYKNVRSTKKLQSKYELNFNLNKYSDLKFNKAGLKTKVKGNVIYKSSNRQIIANLKSNFDKKGFLKFKFNTKLNQDFLKLDLFSNGLDLENSEYIIGNRKINFKKGTFKSNFKFNKSSKRTFCEGRFSFTNLKIKPEDFAENINSDSTRFFCKDNNLIVNSEKLNYGTLTSNFNLN
;
A
#
# COMPACT_ATOMS: atom_id res chain seq x y z
N GLU A 1 -1.57 -4.27 25.63
CA GLU A 1 -2.25 -5.01 24.56
C GLU A 1 -3.69 -4.54 24.40
N LYS A 2 -4.58 -4.71 25.40
CA LYS A 2 -6.01 -4.36 25.34
C LYS A 2 -6.31 -2.95 24.83
N SER A 3 -5.52 -1.95 25.21
CA SER A 3 -5.71 -0.56 24.73
C SER A 3 -5.40 -0.42 23.25
N ILE A 4 -4.41 -1.15 22.73
CA ILE A 4 -4.04 -1.16 21.32
C ILE A 4 -5.07 -1.96 20.50
N GLU A 5 -5.52 -3.08 21.03
CA GLU A 5 -6.59 -3.90 20.43
C GLU A 5 -7.88 -3.10 20.25
N ASN A 6 -8.30 -2.37 21.29
CA ASN A 6 -9.47 -1.50 21.23
C ASN A 6 -9.28 -0.32 20.25
N LEU A 7 -8.06 0.20 20.15
CA LEU A 7 -7.74 1.29 19.22
C LEU A 7 -7.79 0.82 17.76
N LEU A 8 -7.24 -0.35 17.47
CA LEU A 8 -7.11 -0.89 16.12
C LEU A 8 -8.33 -1.73 15.71
N ASP A 9 -9.13 -2.17 16.66
CA ASP A 9 -10.18 -3.20 16.49
C ASP A 9 -9.61 -4.50 15.89
N LYS A 10 -8.46 -4.91 16.42
CA LYS A 10 -7.70 -6.09 15.99
C LYS A 10 -7.22 -6.86 17.20
N ASN A 11 -6.91 -8.13 17.02
CA ASN A 11 -6.19 -8.91 18.03
C ASN A 11 -4.69 -8.56 17.91
N VAL A 12 -4.09 -8.18 19.02
CA VAL A 12 -2.68 -7.76 19.08
C VAL A 12 -1.95 -8.66 20.06
N ASP A 13 -0.93 -9.33 19.57
CA ASP A 13 -0.02 -10.13 20.36
C ASP A 13 1.37 -9.44 20.27
N LEU A 14 1.80 -8.87 21.39
CA LEU A 14 3.10 -8.23 21.51
C LEU A 14 4.10 -9.27 22.01
N GLY A 15 5.16 -9.47 21.28
CA GLY A 15 6.22 -10.39 21.66
C GLY A 15 6.91 -9.98 22.98
N ASP A 16 7.63 -10.93 23.54
CA ASP A 16 8.36 -10.75 24.80
C ASP A 16 9.31 -9.56 24.77
N TYR A 17 9.53 -8.96 25.93
CA TYR A 17 10.54 -7.94 26.09
C TYR A 17 11.95 -8.51 25.86
N ILE A 18 12.68 -7.94 24.91
CA ILE A 18 14.04 -8.37 24.58
C ILE A 18 15.08 -7.47 25.26
N GLY A 19 14.82 -6.16 25.33
CA GLY A 19 15.78 -5.25 25.95
C GLY A 19 15.44 -3.76 25.78
N LEU A 20 16.15 -2.96 26.56
CA LEU A 20 16.07 -1.51 26.56
C LEU A 20 17.00 -0.94 25.47
N ARG A 21 16.55 0.08 24.77
CA ARG A 21 17.34 0.91 23.88
C ARG A 21 17.13 2.38 24.22
N PHE A 22 17.99 3.24 23.71
CA PHE A 22 17.84 4.67 23.90
C PHE A 22 16.44 5.12 23.44
N LEU A 23 15.66 5.69 24.37
CA LEU A 23 14.29 6.19 24.19
C LEU A 23 13.24 5.15 23.76
N GLY A 24 13.47 3.87 24.03
CA GLY A 24 12.50 2.84 23.69
C GLY A 24 12.87 1.44 24.13
N ILE A 25 12.05 0.49 23.75
CA ILE A 25 12.18 -0.93 24.03
C ILE A 25 12.22 -1.74 22.74
N THR A 26 12.80 -2.91 22.80
CA THR A 26 12.70 -3.92 21.74
C THR A 26 11.84 -5.06 22.23
N LEU A 27 10.84 -5.39 21.44
CA LEU A 27 9.94 -6.53 21.61
C LEU A 27 10.32 -7.65 20.65
N GLY A 28 9.97 -8.87 21.01
CA GLY A 28 10.17 -10.05 20.19
C GLY A 28 9.26 -10.11 18.97
N ASN A 29 8.83 -11.32 18.66
CA ASN A 29 7.90 -11.55 17.55
C ASN A 29 6.51 -11.05 17.95
N SER A 30 6.05 -10.05 17.23
CA SER A 30 4.74 -9.42 17.47
C SER A 30 3.79 -9.68 16.30
N LYS A 31 2.50 -9.78 16.57
CA LYS A 31 1.49 -10.14 15.59
C LYS A 31 0.22 -9.28 15.76
N ILE A 32 -0.37 -8.90 14.64
CA ILE A 32 -1.67 -8.22 14.59
C ILE A 32 -2.54 -9.00 13.62
N ASN A 33 -3.68 -9.49 14.09
CA ASN A 33 -4.62 -10.27 13.29
C ASN A 33 -5.95 -9.53 13.16
N ASP A 34 -6.60 -9.70 12.02
CA ASP A 34 -7.99 -9.30 11.87
C ASP A 34 -8.89 -10.23 12.72
N LYS A 35 -9.86 -9.66 13.43
CA LYS A 35 -10.84 -10.44 14.20
C LYS A 35 -11.78 -11.25 13.32
N LYS A 36 -12.04 -10.77 12.11
CA LYS A 36 -13.02 -11.35 11.18
C LYS A 36 -12.37 -12.17 10.06
N ASN A 37 -11.14 -11.84 9.67
CA ASN A 37 -10.44 -12.50 8.58
C ASN A 37 -9.09 -13.02 9.07
N ILE A 38 -9.04 -14.32 9.37
CA ILE A 38 -7.85 -15.01 9.88
C ILE A 38 -6.66 -14.91 8.92
N ASP A 39 -6.91 -14.79 7.62
CA ASP A 39 -5.87 -14.67 6.60
C ASP A 39 -5.23 -13.28 6.55
N SER A 40 -5.84 -12.28 7.20
CA SER A 40 -5.29 -10.93 7.24
C SER A 40 -4.51 -10.72 8.52
N GLU A 41 -3.18 -10.69 8.39
CA GLU A 41 -2.27 -10.58 9.53
C GLU A 41 -1.04 -9.72 9.21
N ILE A 42 -0.48 -9.12 10.23
CA ILE A 42 0.83 -8.45 10.20
C ILE A 42 1.72 -9.14 11.22
N LYS A 43 2.79 -9.77 10.78
CA LYS A 43 3.84 -10.34 11.62
C LYS A 43 5.08 -9.46 11.58
N ALA A 44 5.70 -9.23 12.71
CA ALA A 44 6.89 -8.42 12.83
C ALA A 44 7.89 -9.07 13.79
N LYS A 45 9.16 -9.10 13.40
CA LYS A 45 10.25 -9.64 14.21
C LYS A 45 11.07 -8.51 14.81
N ASN A 46 11.45 -8.64 16.10
CA ASN A 46 12.32 -7.70 16.79
C ASN A 46 11.87 -6.25 16.60
N VAL A 47 10.71 -5.91 17.15
CA VAL A 47 10.07 -4.62 16.96
C VAL A 47 10.63 -3.60 17.95
N TYR A 48 11.33 -2.60 17.46
CA TYR A 48 11.69 -1.44 18.27
C TYR A 48 10.48 -0.49 18.37
N VAL A 49 10.13 -0.12 19.58
CA VAL A 49 9.11 0.88 19.90
C VAL A 49 9.75 1.96 20.77
N GLY A 50 9.76 3.19 20.29
CA GLY A 50 10.40 4.29 20.99
C GLY A 50 9.70 5.62 20.76
N ILE A 51 10.00 6.59 21.63
CA ILE A 51 9.47 7.95 21.57
C ILE A 51 10.47 8.84 20.82
N MET A 52 9.98 9.82 20.09
CA MET A 52 10.76 10.85 19.41
C MET A 52 10.60 12.20 20.16
N PRO A 53 11.32 12.43 21.28
CA PRO A 53 11.02 13.52 22.21
C PRO A 53 11.14 14.90 21.58
N PHE A 54 12.18 15.18 20.83
CA PHE A 54 12.36 16.46 20.13
C PHE A 54 11.21 16.78 19.19
N ARG A 55 10.81 15.81 18.37
CA ARG A 55 9.68 15.97 17.45
C ARG A 55 8.35 16.05 18.19
N SER A 56 8.20 15.32 19.28
CA SER A 56 7.02 15.36 20.12
C SER A 56 6.83 16.72 20.76
N PHE A 57 7.90 17.31 21.28
CA PHE A 57 7.91 18.64 21.86
C PHE A 57 7.57 19.72 20.81
N LEU A 58 8.28 19.74 19.67
CA LEU A 58 8.05 20.74 18.61
C LEU A 58 6.64 20.65 18.01
N LYS A 59 6.05 19.47 17.95
CA LYS A 59 4.71 19.29 17.37
C LYS A 59 3.59 19.22 18.42
N GLN A 60 3.90 19.38 19.69
CA GLN A 60 2.96 19.31 20.82
C GLN A 60 2.06 18.07 20.75
N LYS A 61 2.64 16.91 20.44
CA LYS A 61 1.95 15.61 20.36
C LYS A 61 2.94 14.47 20.55
N TRP A 62 2.46 13.36 21.04
CA TRP A 62 3.29 12.16 21.15
C TRP A 62 3.64 11.60 19.77
N ILE A 63 4.92 11.42 19.51
CA ILE A 63 5.41 10.77 18.29
C ILE A 63 6.12 9.49 18.69
N VAL A 64 5.51 8.37 18.28
CA VAL A 64 6.04 7.03 18.55
C VAL A 64 6.62 6.47 17.27
N LYS A 65 7.86 6.02 17.33
CA LYS A 65 8.56 5.31 16.27
C LYS A 65 8.42 3.81 16.48
N ILE A 66 7.99 3.10 15.46
CA ILE A 66 7.88 1.65 15.43
C ILE A 66 8.73 1.16 14.26
N SER A 67 9.72 0.31 14.55
CA SER A 67 10.65 -0.18 13.53
C SER A 67 10.88 -1.67 13.70
N PRO A 68 10.18 -2.52 12.93
CA PRO A 68 10.48 -3.94 12.89
C PRO A 68 11.81 -4.17 12.16
N ASN A 69 12.55 -5.18 12.58
CA ASN A 69 13.71 -5.65 11.84
C ASN A 69 13.30 -6.31 10.52
N GLN A 70 12.19 -7.06 10.55
CA GLN A 70 11.55 -7.69 9.41
C GLN A 70 10.04 -7.73 9.64
N ALA A 71 9.25 -7.46 8.61
CA ALA A 71 7.80 -7.60 8.69
C ALA A 71 7.28 -8.44 7.51
N ALA A 72 6.21 -9.20 7.78
CA ALA A 72 5.38 -9.85 6.78
C ALA A 72 3.95 -9.30 6.95
N ILE A 73 3.47 -8.62 5.93
CA ILE A 73 2.21 -7.91 5.91
C ILE A 73 1.29 -8.62 4.92
N ASN A 74 0.30 -9.32 5.43
CA ASN A 74 -0.71 -10.01 4.64
C ASN A 74 -2.07 -9.39 4.96
N ILE A 75 -2.61 -8.60 4.05
CA ILE A 75 -3.82 -7.80 4.32
C ILE A 75 -4.81 -7.84 3.17
N ASP A 76 -6.06 -7.72 3.52
CA ASP A 76 -7.16 -7.48 2.61
C ASP A 76 -7.56 -6.01 2.58
N ARG A 77 -8.36 -5.63 1.59
CA ARG A 77 -8.93 -4.28 1.44
C ARG A 77 -9.67 -3.83 2.70
N ASP A 78 -10.29 -4.77 3.40
CA ASP A 78 -11.15 -4.48 4.55
C ASP A 78 -10.38 -4.48 5.88
N PHE A 79 -9.10 -4.84 5.87
CA PHE A 79 -8.25 -4.87 7.07
C PHE A 79 -8.25 -3.55 7.86
N PHE A 80 -8.33 -2.41 7.17
CA PHE A 80 -8.35 -1.09 7.81
C PHE A 80 -9.75 -0.53 8.06
N LYS A 81 -10.82 -1.24 7.65
CA LYS A 81 -12.18 -0.85 7.95
C LYS A 81 -12.52 -1.19 9.41
N ARG A 82 -13.08 -0.24 10.12
CA ARG A 82 -13.69 -0.48 11.43
C ARG A 82 -15.11 -0.97 11.26
N ASP A 83 -15.55 -1.81 12.20
CA ASP A 83 -16.95 -2.20 12.31
C ASP A 83 -17.81 -0.97 12.64
N GLU A 84 -18.87 -0.75 11.89
CA GLU A 84 -19.80 0.35 12.11
C GLU A 84 -20.59 0.20 13.43
N SER A 85 -20.63 -1.01 14.01
CA SER A 85 -21.28 -1.30 15.28
C SER A 85 -20.68 -0.54 16.47
N TYR A 86 -19.43 -0.07 16.37
CA TYR A 86 -18.79 0.75 17.42
C TYR A 86 -19.16 2.24 17.41
N LYS A 87 -20.04 2.69 16.52
CA LYS A 87 -20.48 4.11 16.47
C LYS A 87 -21.27 4.53 17.73
N ASN A 88 -21.77 3.61 18.53
CA ASN A 88 -22.67 3.91 19.67
C ASN A 88 -22.00 3.97 21.04
N VAL A 89 -20.68 3.80 21.14
CA VAL A 89 -20.02 4.12 22.41
C VAL A 89 -19.91 5.64 22.48
N ARG A 90 -20.86 6.26 23.21
CA ARG A 90 -20.81 7.68 23.61
C ARG A 90 -19.39 8.01 24.03
N SER A 91 -18.69 8.76 23.20
CA SER A 91 -17.39 9.30 23.56
C SER A 91 -17.61 10.32 24.67
N THR A 92 -17.48 9.86 25.90
CA THR A 92 -17.12 10.79 26.99
C THR A 92 -15.95 11.61 26.44
N LYS A 93 -16.05 12.94 26.55
CA LYS A 93 -15.00 13.93 26.18
C LYS A 93 -13.72 13.70 27.00
N LYS A 94 -13.08 12.53 26.89
CA LYS A 94 -11.70 12.35 27.33
C LYS A 94 -10.84 13.05 26.31
N LEU A 95 -10.01 14.01 26.76
CA LEU A 95 -8.92 14.59 25.99
C LEU A 95 -8.21 13.48 25.19
N GLN A 96 -8.55 13.33 23.91
CA GLN A 96 -7.86 12.38 23.05
C GLN A 96 -6.47 12.96 22.81
N SER A 97 -5.49 12.44 23.54
CA SER A 97 -4.10 12.83 23.34
C SER A 97 -3.75 12.69 21.85
N LYS A 98 -3.34 13.78 21.24
CA LYS A 98 -2.90 13.77 19.83
C LYS A 98 -1.62 12.97 19.74
N TYR A 99 -1.60 11.93 18.94
CA TYR A 99 -0.39 11.12 18.70
C TYR A 99 -0.16 10.85 17.21
N GLU A 100 1.08 10.54 16.89
CA GLU A 100 1.54 10.15 15.57
C GLU A 100 2.35 8.84 15.69
N LEU A 101 1.95 7.82 14.94
CA LEU A 101 2.70 6.57 14.84
C LEU A 101 3.52 6.58 13.56
N ASN A 102 4.81 6.38 13.69
CA ASN A 102 5.76 6.40 12.58
C ASN A 102 6.37 5.00 12.41
N PHE A 103 5.84 4.24 11.46
CA PHE A 103 6.29 2.89 11.12
C PHE A 103 7.41 3.00 10.09
N ASN A 104 8.61 2.52 10.43
CA ASN A 104 9.77 2.50 9.56
C ASN A 104 10.12 1.06 9.14
N LEU A 105 9.89 0.75 7.88
CA LEU A 105 10.36 -0.47 7.24
C LEU A 105 11.75 -0.23 6.64
N ASN A 106 12.78 -0.27 7.50
CA ASN A 106 14.17 0.00 7.09
C ASN A 106 14.73 -1.09 6.16
N LYS A 107 14.32 -2.32 6.36
CA LYS A 107 14.60 -3.46 5.49
C LYS A 107 13.40 -3.78 4.62
N TYR A 108 13.63 -4.47 3.52
CA TYR A 108 12.54 -4.97 2.71
C TYR A 108 11.67 -5.95 3.50
N SER A 109 10.40 -5.65 3.56
CA SER A 109 9.36 -6.42 4.23
C SER A 109 8.41 -7.00 3.21
N ASP A 110 7.95 -8.23 3.42
CA ASP A 110 7.00 -8.88 2.53
C ASP A 110 5.63 -8.21 2.66
N LEU A 111 5.03 -7.87 1.53
CA LEU A 111 3.67 -7.32 1.45
C LEU A 111 2.84 -8.18 0.50
N LYS A 112 1.73 -8.67 0.98
CA LYS A 112 0.76 -9.43 0.20
C LYS A 112 -0.64 -8.81 0.36
N PHE A 113 -1.28 -8.53 -0.76
CA PHE A 113 -2.70 -8.17 -0.82
C PHE A 113 -3.49 -9.37 -1.31
N ASN A 114 -4.21 -10.04 -0.41
CA ASN A 114 -4.86 -11.32 -0.70
C ASN A 114 -5.82 -11.26 -1.88
N LYS A 115 -6.75 -10.29 -1.89
CA LYS A 115 -7.74 -10.15 -2.96
C LYS A 115 -7.18 -9.65 -4.30
N ALA A 116 -6.00 -9.02 -4.28
CA ALA A 116 -5.36 -8.53 -5.49
C ALA A 116 -4.26 -9.47 -5.99
N GLY A 117 -3.97 -10.56 -5.27
CA GLY A 117 -2.88 -11.49 -5.61
C GLY A 117 -1.49 -10.82 -5.64
N LEU A 118 -1.41 -9.55 -5.26
CA LEU A 118 -0.17 -8.78 -5.31
C LEU A 118 0.76 -9.21 -4.19
N LYS A 119 1.91 -9.75 -4.55
CA LYS A 119 3.00 -10.09 -3.63
C LYS A 119 4.24 -9.30 -4.01
N THR A 120 4.79 -8.55 -3.06
CA THR A 120 5.98 -7.72 -3.30
C THR A 120 6.76 -7.50 -2.01
N LYS A 121 8.00 -7.05 -2.16
CA LYS A 121 8.81 -6.57 -1.04
C LYS A 121 8.84 -5.05 -1.01
N VAL A 122 8.58 -4.48 0.15
CA VAL A 122 8.50 -3.03 0.35
C VAL A 122 9.45 -2.56 1.44
N LYS A 123 10.00 -1.35 1.26
CA LYS A 123 10.67 -0.59 2.30
C LYS A 123 10.23 0.87 2.28
N GLY A 124 10.34 1.56 3.40
CA GLY A 124 9.96 2.97 3.52
C GLY A 124 9.31 3.29 4.84
N ASN A 125 8.45 4.28 4.86
CA ASN A 125 7.79 4.69 6.08
C ASN A 125 6.28 4.89 5.88
N VAL A 126 5.54 4.59 6.94
CA VAL A 126 4.10 4.84 7.05
C VAL A 126 3.85 5.64 8.32
N ILE A 127 3.15 6.76 8.19
CA ILE A 127 2.82 7.66 9.29
C ILE A 127 1.30 7.66 9.47
N TYR A 128 0.84 7.32 10.66
CA TYR A 128 -0.54 7.50 11.08
C TYR A 128 -0.66 8.69 12.03
N LYS A 129 -1.58 9.62 11.72
CA LYS A 129 -1.89 10.79 12.56
C LYS A 129 -3.28 10.63 13.17
N SER A 130 -3.37 10.54 14.50
CA SER A 130 -4.65 10.35 15.18
C SER A 130 -5.60 11.55 15.07
N SER A 131 -5.06 12.77 15.00
CA SER A 131 -5.84 14.02 14.99
C SER A 131 -6.84 14.13 13.84
N ASN A 132 -6.50 13.61 12.68
CA ASN A 132 -7.33 13.66 11.47
C ASN A 132 -7.48 12.27 10.81
N ARG A 133 -7.11 11.21 11.53
CA ARG A 133 -7.12 9.82 11.04
C ARG A 133 -6.45 9.67 9.67
N GLN A 134 -5.34 10.34 9.49
CA GLN A 134 -4.61 10.38 8.23
C GLN A 134 -3.51 9.33 8.20
N ILE A 135 -3.40 8.64 7.08
CA ILE A 135 -2.31 7.72 6.77
C ILE A 135 -1.50 8.33 5.63
N ILE A 136 -0.19 8.46 5.84
CA ILE A 136 0.77 8.89 4.82
C ILE A 136 1.80 7.79 4.68
N ALA A 137 1.93 7.22 3.50
CA ALA A 137 2.93 6.19 3.20
C ALA A 137 3.87 6.67 2.09
N ASN A 138 5.18 6.43 2.28
CA ASN A 138 6.20 6.58 1.24
C ASN A 138 6.94 5.25 1.16
N LEU A 139 6.63 4.47 0.14
CA LEU A 139 7.13 3.12 0.00
C LEU A 139 7.85 2.94 -1.33
N LYS A 140 8.86 2.08 -1.32
CA LYS A 140 9.58 1.61 -2.50
C LYS A 140 9.46 0.10 -2.55
N SER A 141 9.07 -0.42 -3.70
CA SER A 141 9.00 -1.84 -4.00
C SER A 141 9.91 -2.19 -5.17
N ASN A 142 10.51 -3.35 -5.16
CA ASN A 142 11.32 -3.85 -6.27
C ASN A 142 10.78 -5.16 -6.86
N PHE A 143 9.78 -5.79 -6.27
CA PHE A 143 9.18 -7.06 -6.71
C PHE A 143 10.21 -8.18 -6.98
N ASP A 144 11.43 -8.09 -6.39
CA ASP A 144 12.59 -8.95 -6.69
C ASP A 144 12.99 -8.98 -8.18
N LYS A 145 12.67 -7.92 -8.93
CA LYS A 145 12.89 -7.74 -10.36
C LYS A 145 13.79 -6.54 -10.65
N LYS A 146 14.23 -6.40 -11.91
CA LYS A 146 14.89 -5.18 -12.37
C LYS A 146 13.94 -4.00 -12.27
N GLY A 147 14.48 -2.84 -11.91
CA GLY A 147 13.70 -1.62 -11.69
C GLY A 147 13.05 -1.54 -10.32
N PHE A 148 12.19 -0.56 -10.15
CA PHE A 148 11.46 -0.36 -8.91
C PHE A 148 10.16 0.42 -9.13
N LEU A 149 9.26 0.31 -8.17
CA LEU A 149 8.07 1.13 -8.03
C LEU A 149 8.16 1.92 -6.73
N LYS A 150 8.11 3.25 -6.82
CA LYS A 150 7.89 4.13 -5.67
C LYS A 150 6.44 4.55 -5.66
N PHE A 151 5.81 4.50 -4.50
CA PHE A 151 4.48 5.03 -4.32
C PHE A 151 4.39 5.86 -3.04
N LYS A 152 3.79 7.03 -3.18
CA LYS A 152 3.39 7.88 -2.08
C LYS A 152 1.88 7.83 -2.00
N PHE A 153 1.39 7.60 -0.81
CA PHE A 153 -0.02 7.43 -0.55
C PHE A 153 -0.41 8.33 0.62
N ASN A 154 -1.51 9.04 0.49
CA ASN A 154 -2.03 9.89 1.54
C ASN A 154 -3.55 9.79 1.54
N THR A 155 -4.11 9.30 2.61
CA THR A 155 -5.57 9.15 2.78
C THR A 155 -6.03 9.58 4.15
N LYS A 156 -7.31 9.89 4.27
CA LYS A 156 -8.00 10.12 5.54
C LYS A 156 -9.08 9.07 5.69
N LEU A 157 -9.07 8.33 6.80
CA LEU A 157 -9.98 7.19 7.01
C LEU A 157 -11.45 7.58 7.19
N ASN A 158 -11.73 8.83 7.54
CA ASN A 158 -13.07 9.38 7.79
C ASN A 158 -13.57 10.33 6.69
N GLN A 159 -12.85 10.43 5.58
CA GLN A 159 -13.19 11.31 4.47
C GLN A 159 -12.87 10.60 3.15
N ASP A 160 -13.64 10.90 2.11
CA ASP A 160 -13.31 10.46 0.75
C ASP A 160 -12.15 11.31 0.20
N PHE A 161 -10.95 11.00 0.70
CA PHE A 161 -9.72 11.68 0.33
C PHE A 161 -8.61 10.68 0.09
N LEU A 162 -8.05 10.73 -1.09
CA LEU A 162 -6.94 9.88 -1.52
C LEU A 162 -6.01 10.68 -2.44
N LYS A 163 -4.71 10.71 -2.10
CA LYS A 163 -3.64 11.11 -3.02
C LYS A 163 -2.71 9.94 -3.24
N LEU A 164 -2.40 9.66 -4.48
CA LEU A 164 -1.49 8.60 -4.89
C LEU A 164 -0.52 9.15 -5.93
N ASP A 165 0.79 9.07 -5.66
CA ASP A 165 1.84 9.33 -6.63
C ASP A 165 2.56 8.01 -6.91
N LEU A 166 2.61 7.61 -8.18
CA LEU A 166 3.29 6.42 -8.67
C LEU A 166 4.47 6.82 -9.54
N PHE A 167 5.64 6.31 -9.22
CA PHE A 167 6.84 6.49 -10.02
C PHE A 167 7.55 5.15 -10.22
N SER A 168 7.83 4.82 -11.48
CA SER A 168 8.63 3.65 -11.86
C SER A 168 9.57 4.03 -13.00
N ASN A 169 10.81 3.56 -12.92
CA ASN A 169 11.84 3.80 -13.93
C ASN A 169 12.06 2.62 -14.90
N GLY A 170 11.14 1.68 -14.93
CA GLY A 170 11.24 0.48 -15.76
C GLY A 170 11.24 -0.79 -14.93
N LEU A 171 10.12 -1.00 -14.21
CA LEU A 171 9.91 -2.24 -13.47
C LEU A 171 9.68 -3.40 -14.44
N ASP A 172 10.49 -4.44 -14.33
CA ASP A 172 10.32 -5.67 -15.07
C ASP A 172 9.13 -6.45 -14.51
N LEU A 173 8.20 -6.84 -15.39
CA LEU A 173 6.98 -7.58 -15.05
C LEU A 173 7.06 -9.07 -15.44
N GLU A 174 8.17 -9.49 -16.03
CA GLU A 174 8.30 -10.87 -16.53
C GLU A 174 7.98 -11.91 -15.44
N ASN A 175 7.18 -12.92 -15.81
CA ASN A 175 6.73 -13.98 -14.91
C ASN A 175 6.06 -13.50 -13.61
N SER A 176 5.36 -12.37 -13.67
CA SER A 176 4.55 -11.88 -12.55
C SER A 176 3.07 -12.14 -12.79
N GLU A 177 2.35 -12.32 -11.69
CA GLU A 177 0.92 -12.59 -11.68
C GLU A 177 0.21 -11.54 -10.82
N TYR A 178 -0.88 -11.02 -11.35
CA TYR A 178 -1.72 -10.04 -10.66
C TYR A 178 -3.19 -10.41 -10.79
N ILE A 179 -3.95 -10.09 -9.77
CA ILE A 179 -5.41 -10.19 -9.80
C ILE A 179 -5.97 -8.78 -9.88
N ILE A 180 -6.68 -8.48 -10.96
CA ILE A 180 -7.35 -7.19 -11.18
C ILE A 180 -8.86 -7.43 -11.17
N GLY A 181 -9.52 -6.92 -10.14
CA GLY A 181 -10.89 -7.30 -9.84
C GLY A 181 -10.96 -8.76 -9.41
N ASN A 182 -11.67 -9.59 -10.18
CA ASN A 182 -11.77 -11.04 -9.95
C ASN A 182 -11.00 -11.84 -11.02
N ARG A 183 -10.20 -11.19 -11.86
CA ARG A 183 -9.51 -11.83 -13.00
C ARG A 183 -8.02 -11.89 -12.75
N LYS A 184 -7.46 -13.06 -13.01
CA LYS A 184 -6.03 -13.32 -12.95
C LYS A 184 -5.37 -12.93 -14.27
N ILE A 185 -4.31 -12.16 -14.20
CA ILE A 185 -3.51 -11.72 -15.35
C ILE A 185 -2.07 -12.16 -15.13
N ASN A 186 -1.57 -12.98 -16.02
CA ASN A 186 -0.18 -13.43 -16.04
C ASN A 186 0.64 -12.56 -17.00
N PHE A 187 1.63 -11.85 -16.48
CA PHE A 187 2.59 -11.12 -17.28
C PHE A 187 3.72 -12.07 -17.68
N LYS A 188 3.76 -12.47 -18.95
CA LYS A 188 4.83 -13.31 -19.51
C LYS A 188 6.07 -12.47 -19.80
N LYS A 189 5.89 -11.20 -20.20
CA LYS A 189 6.94 -10.24 -20.47
C LYS A 189 6.37 -8.83 -20.36
N GLY A 190 7.23 -7.87 -20.09
CA GLY A 190 6.86 -6.45 -20.10
C GLY A 190 7.69 -5.60 -19.16
N THR A 191 7.80 -4.34 -19.50
CA THR A 191 8.44 -3.32 -18.65
C THR A 191 7.44 -2.22 -18.36
N PHE A 192 7.25 -1.92 -17.09
CA PHE A 192 6.35 -0.87 -16.62
C PHE A 192 7.13 0.39 -16.24
N LYS A 193 6.74 1.53 -16.81
CA LYS A 193 7.21 2.86 -16.43
C LYS A 193 6.05 3.72 -16.01
N SER A 194 6.24 4.56 -14.99
CA SER A 194 5.17 5.42 -14.48
C SER A 194 5.72 6.73 -13.93
N ASN A 195 5.02 7.81 -14.24
CA ASN A 195 5.06 9.08 -13.53
C ASN A 195 3.62 9.60 -13.50
N PHE A 196 2.85 9.13 -12.52
CA PHE A 196 1.41 9.29 -12.48
C PHE A 196 0.97 9.78 -11.10
N LYS A 197 0.05 10.72 -11.09
CA LYS A 197 -0.56 11.26 -9.88
C LYS A 197 -2.07 11.10 -9.96
N PHE A 198 -2.64 10.68 -8.86
CA PHE A 198 -4.08 10.58 -8.70
C PHE A 198 -4.50 11.27 -7.40
N ASN A 199 -5.53 12.07 -7.47
CA ASN A 199 -6.07 12.78 -6.33
C ASN A 199 -7.60 12.69 -6.36
N LYS A 200 -8.17 12.10 -5.32
CA LYS A 200 -9.61 12.01 -5.12
C LYS A 200 -10.00 12.75 -3.86
N SER A 201 -11.02 13.56 -3.95
CA SER A 201 -11.69 14.21 -2.82
C SER A 201 -13.20 14.08 -3.01
N SER A 202 -13.99 14.37 -1.97
CA SER A 202 -15.46 14.35 -2.05
C SER A 202 -16.06 15.21 -3.18
N LYS A 203 -15.32 16.22 -3.66
CA LYS A 203 -15.80 17.16 -4.68
C LYS A 203 -15.21 16.92 -6.07
N ARG A 204 -14.01 16.36 -6.16
CA ARG A 204 -13.26 16.23 -7.43
C ARG A 204 -12.38 15.00 -7.42
N THR A 205 -12.35 14.35 -8.57
CA THR A 205 -11.30 13.37 -8.91
C THR A 205 -10.41 14.03 -9.94
N PHE A 206 -9.11 13.86 -9.79
CA PHE A 206 -8.11 14.45 -10.68
C PHE A 206 -7.00 13.44 -10.90
N CYS A 207 -6.59 13.28 -12.14
CA CYS A 207 -5.39 12.54 -12.46
C CYS A 207 -4.49 13.33 -13.40
N GLU A 208 -3.20 13.11 -13.29
CA GLU A 208 -2.16 13.75 -14.09
C GLU A 208 -1.00 12.79 -14.31
N GLY A 209 -0.44 12.82 -15.51
CA GLY A 209 0.77 12.10 -15.85
C GLY A 209 0.56 10.94 -16.77
N ARG A 210 1.53 10.01 -16.76
CA ARG A 210 1.56 8.89 -17.70
C ARG A 210 2.06 7.62 -17.03
N PHE A 211 1.59 6.50 -17.55
CA PHE A 211 2.22 5.21 -17.34
C PHE A 211 2.22 4.42 -18.65
N SER A 212 3.17 3.53 -18.78
CA SER A 212 3.33 2.77 -20.01
C SER A 212 3.86 1.38 -19.75
N PHE A 213 3.47 0.49 -20.65
CA PHE A 213 4.02 -0.84 -20.78
C PHE A 213 4.75 -0.93 -22.11
N THR A 214 5.93 -1.52 -22.11
CA THR A 214 6.70 -1.80 -23.35
C THR A 214 6.99 -3.28 -23.42
N ASN A 215 6.98 -3.84 -24.64
CA ASN A 215 7.15 -5.26 -24.91
C ASN A 215 6.21 -6.13 -24.06
N LEU A 216 4.94 -5.71 -23.96
CA LEU A 216 3.94 -6.35 -23.13
C LEU A 216 3.48 -7.67 -23.74
N LYS A 217 3.53 -8.74 -22.93
CA LYS A 217 2.90 -10.01 -23.24
C LYS A 217 2.15 -10.48 -22.00
N ILE A 218 0.83 -10.53 -22.07
CA ILE A 218 -0.04 -10.94 -20.97
C ILE A 218 -0.91 -12.10 -21.39
N LYS A 219 -1.26 -12.93 -20.41
CA LYS A 219 -2.24 -14.01 -20.54
C LYS A 219 -3.32 -13.79 -19.49
N PRO A 220 -4.44 -13.13 -19.83
CA PRO A 220 -5.61 -13.10 -18.95
C PRO A 220 -6.20 -14.51 -18.81
N GLU A 221 -6.78 -14.85 -17.67
CA GLU A 221 -7.32 -16.17 -17.37
C GLU A 221 -8.43 -16.59 -18.36
N ASP A 222 -9.30 -15.64 -18.72
CA ASP A 222 -10.46 -15.88 -19.59
C ASP A 222 -10.13 -15.87 -21.09
N PHE A 223 -8.85 -15.68 -21.48
CA PHE A 223 -8.47 -15.58 -22.89
C PHE A 223 -7.69 -16.80 -23.35
N ALA A 224 -8.07 -17.35 -24.52
CA ALA A 224 -7.37 -18.49 -25.11
C ALA A 224 -5.93 -18.16 -25.51
N GLU A 225 -5.72 -16.95 -26.05
CA GLU A 225 -4.44 -16.47 -26.57
C GLU A 225 -3.79 -15.40 -25.70
N ASN A 226 -2.50 -15.19 -25.91
CA ASN A 226 -1.81 -14.07 -25.29
C ASN A 226 -2.19 -12.76 -25.97
N ILE A 227 -2.24 -11.69 -25.19
CA ILE A 227 -2.30 -10.32 -25.69
C ILE A 227 -0.89 -9.79 -25.69
N ASN A 228 -0.41 -9.31 -26.83
CA ASN A 228 0.92 -8.72 -26.99
C ASN A 228 0.78 -7.28 -27.44
N SER A 229 1.69 -6.41 -27.00
CA SER A 229 1.80 -5.04 -27.50
C SER A 229 3.25 -4.56 -27.41
N ASP A 230 3.72 -3.89 -28.46
CA ASP A 230 5.05 -3.28 -28.46
C ASP A 230 5.09 -2.13 -27.46
N SER A 231 4.03 -1.31 -27.44
CA SER A 231 3.91 -0.17 -26.53
C SER A 231 2.45 0.12 -26.24
N THR A 232 2.10 0.14 -24.96
CA THR A 232 0.79 0.65 -24.50
C THR A 232 1.03 1.80 -23.55
N ARG A 233 0.51 2.99 -23.89
CA ARG A 233 0.70 4.23 -23.16
C ARG A 233 -0.64 4.75 -22.65
N PHE A 234 -0.63 5.18 -21.40
CA PHE A 234 -1.77 5.78 -20.73
C PHE A 234 -1.39 7.21 -20.35
N PHE A 235 -2.19 8.15 -20.76
CA PHE A 235 -2.04 9.56 -20.40
C PHE A 235 -3.28 9.99 -19.65
N CYS A 236 -3.10 10.64 -18.53
CA CYS A 236 -4.18 11.29 -17.84
C CYS A 236 -3.91 12.78 -17.69
N LYS A 237 -4.89 13.57 -18.06
CA LYS A 237 -4.90 15.02 -17.86
C LYS A 237 -6.34 15.45 -17.60
N ASP A 238 -6.55 16.17 -16.51
CA ASP A 238 -7.84 16.78 -16.14
C ASP A 238 -9.04 15.79 -16.17
N ASN A 239 -8.81 14.55 -15.65
CA ASN A 239 -9.77 13.43 -15.64
C ASN A 239 -10.00 12.71 -16.98
N ASN A 240 -9.38 13.15 -18.05
CA ASN A 240 -9.43 12.43 -19.31
C ASN A 240 -8.30 11.41 -19.35
N LEU A 241 -8.66 10.15 -19.58
CA LEU A 241 -7.71 9.05 -19.74
C LEU A 241 -7.61 8.69 -21.22
N ILE A 242 -6.46 8.92 -21.79
CA ILE A 242 -6.14 8.56 -23.16
C ILE A 242 -5.29 7.30 -23.15
N VAL A 243 -5.68 6.31 -23.93
CA VAL A 243 -4.97 5.03 -24.06
C VAL A 243 -4.56 4.82 -25.50
N ASN A 244 -3.26 4.71 -25.72
CA ASN A 244 -2.69 4.42 -27.04
C ASN A 244 -1.94 3.10 -26.96
N SER A 245 -2.25 2.16 -27.84
CA SER A 245 -1.55 0.89 -27.96
C SER A 245 -1.07 0.68 -29.40
N GLU A 246 0.22 0.40 -29.53
CA GLU A 246 0.86 0.11 -30.80
C GLU A 246 1.01 -1.41 -30.94
N LYS A 247 0.64 -1.92 -32.12
CA LYS A 247 0.72 -3.35 -32.48
C LYS A 247 0.12 -4.24 -31.40
N LEU A 248 -1.14 -3.97 -31.05
CA LEU A 248 -1.89 -4.84 -30.17
C LEU A 248 -2.27 -6.10 -30.95
N ASN A 249 -1.75 -7.24 -30.54
CA ASN A 249 -1.98 -8.53 -31.17
C ASN A 249 -2.76 -9.45 -30.22
N TYR A 250 -3.78 -10.09 -30.76
CA TYR A 250 -4.50 -11.18 -30.12
C TYR A 250 -4.73 -12.32 -31.14
N GLY A 251 -4.04 -13.46 -30.97
CA GLY A 251 -3.99 -14.49 -31.99
C GLY A 251 -3.41 -13.95 -33.30
N THR A 252 -4.17 -14.06 -34.39
CA THR A 252 -3.83 -13.54 -35.73
C THR A 252 -4.26 -12.09 -35.94
N LEU A 253 -5.03 -11.51 -35.03
CA LEU A 253 -5.53 -10.13 -35.15
C LEU A 253 -4.46 -9.15 -34.70
N THR A 254 -4.18 -8.14 -35.52
CA THR A 254 -3.28 -7.03 -35.21
C THR A 254 -4.03 -5.72 -35.38
N SER A 255 -3.94 -4.84 -34.38
CA SER A 255 -4.59 -3.54 -34.39
C SER A 255 -3.74 -2.48 -33.67
N ASN A 256 -3.90 -1.24 -34.10
CA ASN A 256 -3.52 -0.07 -33.29
C ASN A 256 -4.77 0.44 -32.61
N PHE A 257 -4.68 0.67 -31.31
CA PHE A 257 -5.81 1.07 -30.49
C PHE A 257 -5.59 2.45 -29.90
N ASN A 258 -6.58 3.32 -30.08
CA ASN A 258 -6.60 4.66 -29.51
C ASN A 258 -7.97 4.91 -28.90
N LEU A 259 -8.02 5.20 -27.60
CA LEU A 259 -9.23 5.53 -26.84
C LEU A 259 -9.02 6.88 -26.16
N ASN A 260 -9.99 7.78 -26.34
CA ASN A 260 -10.06 9.07 -25.65
C ASN A 260 -11.19 9.09 -24.64
#